data_cb1ff7d49561de2f4e23a2cfe585474b
#
_entry.id   cb1ff7d49561de2f4e23a2cfe585474b
#
_cell.length_a   1.000
_cell.length_b   1.000
_cell.length_c   1.000
_cell.angle_alpha   90.00
_cell.angle_beta   90.00
_cell.angle_gamma   90.00
#
_symmetry.space_group_name_H-M   'P 1'
#
loop_
_entity.id
_entity.type
_entity.pdbx_description
1 polymer ?
#
loop_
_entity_poly.entity_id
_entity_poly.type
_entity_poly.pdbx_seq_one_letter_code
_entity_poly.pdbx_strand_id
1 'polypeptide(L)'
;MLCDQDDWWLPNKIAEEVKAIKRIEESGAIPAVVHSDVMITDESLTILSDSFYTYAGLEPTKSNLSSLVMDNVFIGCTMLWNKKLNDILDFFPEHALMHDWWIGLSSAVVGKVGYICCPLMYYRQHGNNTVGAKEKAYSAAYFSSKLRTIQQLRANYLACFQQAGCVLKAYEGQMDEDKSQVLGAIVQIPSMPKVKRVQTIHKYHIFRQKRISRFAEILLI
;
A
#
# COMPACT_ATOMS: atom_id res chain seq x y z
N MET A 1 -7.74 -13.15 -7.06
CA MET A 1 -7.49 -12.99 -5.63
C MET A 1 -6.27 -13.79 -5.22
N LEU A 2 -5.63 -13.40 -4.11
CA LEU A 2 -4.51 -14.11 -3.50
C LEU A 2 -4.99 -14.86 -2.25
N CYS A 3 -4.26 -15.90 -1.85
CA CYS A 3 -4.60 -16.72 -0.69
C CYS A 3 -3.29 -17.20 -0.06
N ASP A 4 -3.11 -16.89 1.21
CA ASP A 4 -2.03 -17.44 2.02
C ASP A 4 -2.52 -18.74 2.66
N GLN A 5 -1.64 -19.72 2.81
CA GLN A 5 -2.01 -21.08 3.21
C GLN A 5 -2.31 -21.23 4.72
N ASP A 6 -1.96 -20.23 5.51
CA ASP A 6 -2.05 -20.18 6.97
C ASP A 6 -3.17 -19.28 7.50
N ASP A 7 -3.88 -18.59 6.61
CA ASP A 7 -4.98 -17.71 6.97
C ASP A 7 -6.33 -18.44 7.01
N TRP A 8 -7.25 -17.93 7.83
CA TRP A 8 -8.60 -18.48 7.95
C TRP A 8 -9.65 -17.48 7.42
N TRP A 9 -10.25 -17.80 6.27
CA TRP A 9 -11.30 -17.00 5.66
C TRP A 9 -12.64 -17.17 6.33
N LEU A 10 -13.35 -16.07 6.56
CA LEU A 10 -14.75 -16.13 6.98
C LEU A 10 -15.64 -16.65 5.83
N PRO A 11 -16.74 -17.36 6.15
CA PRO A 11 -17.58 -18.00 5.12
C PRO A 11 -18.18 -17.02 4.10
N ASN A 12 -18.34 -15.75 4.47
CA ASN A 12 -18.91 -14.71 3.63
C ASN A 12 -17.87 -13.89 2.86
N LYS A 13 -16.57 -14.13 3.04
CA LYS A 13 -15.49 -13.33 2.45
C LYS A 13 -15.66 -13.13 0.94
N ILE A 14 -15.71 -14.20 0.19
CA ILE A 14 -15.82 -14.14 -1.28
C ILE A 14 -17.11 -13.43 -1.70
N ALA A 15 -18.23 -13.70 -1.03
CA ALA A 15 -19.52 -13.08 -1.36
C ALA A 15 -19.49 -11.55 -1.17
N GLU A 16 -18.92 -11.07 -0.06
CA GLU A 16 -18.81 -9.63 0.20
C GLU A 16 -17.84 -8.94 -0.76
N GLU A 17 -16.71 -9.57 -1.09
CA GLU A 17 -15.75 -9.02 -2.06
C GLU A 17 -16.35 -8.97 -3.47
N VAL A 18 -17.05 -10.03 -3.91
CA VAL A 18 -17.76 -10.05 -5.20
C VAL A 18 -18.86 -9.00 -5.25
N LYS A 19 -19.63 -8.82 -4.19
CA LYS A 19 -20.64 -7.78 -4.09
C LYS A 19 -20.03 -6.38 -4.17
N ALA A 20 -18.90 -6.15 -3.51
CA ALA A 20 -18.21 -4.87 -3.52
C ALA A 20 -17.65 -4.52 -4.91
N ILE A 21 -17.01 -5.48 -5.60
CA ILE A 21 -16.44 -5.22 -6.92
C ILE A 21 -17.54 -5.02 -7.98
N LYS A 22 -18.66 -5.75 -7.89
CA LYS A 22 -19.82 -5.54 -8.77
C LYS A 22 -20.40 -4.14 -8.66
N ARG A 23 -20.49 -3.57 -7.45
CA ARG A 23 -20.93 -2.17 -7.26
C ARG A 23 -20.01 -1.17 -7.96
N ILE A 24 -18.71 -1.43 -8.01
CA ILE A 24 -17.78 -0.59 -8.78
C ILE A 24 -18.05 -0.73 -10.28
N GLU A 25 -18.33 -1.93 -10.75
CA GLU A 25 -18.59 -2.24 -12.16
C GLU A 25 -19.92 -1.66 -12.67
N GLU A 26 -20.90 -1.38 -11.79
CA GLU A 26 -22.15 -0.68 -12.17
C GLU A 26 -21.87 0.71 -12.78
N SER A 27 -20.77 1.36 -12.45
CA SER A 27 -20.35 2.63 -13.03
C SER A 27 -19.63 2.49 -14.39
N GLY A 28 -19.52 1.30 -14.92
CA GLY A 28 -18.84 0.96 -16.18
C GLY A 28 -17.78 -0.12 -15.98
N ALA A 29 -17.49 -0.82 -17.06
CA ALA A 29 -16.50 -1.89 -17.04
C ALA A 29 -15.06 -1.32 -17.03
N ILE A 30 -14.57 -0.96 -15.88
CA ILE A 30 -13.24 -0.39 -15.61
C ILE A 30 -12.36 -1.37 -14.81
N PRO A 31 -11.03 -1.28 -14.88
CA PRO A 31 -10.14 -2.01 -14.00
C PRO A 31 -10.48 -1.69 -12.53
N ALA A 32 -10.59 -2.72 -11.68
CA ALA A 32 -10.97 -2.52 -10.29
C ALA A 32 -10.38 -3.57 -9.36
N VAL A 33 -10.04 -3.15 -8.15
CA VAL A 33 -9.67 -3.99 -7.02
C VAL A 33 -10.50 -3.59 -5.80
N VAL A 34 -10.89 -4.56 -5.00
CA VAL A 34 -11.41 -4.37 -3.66
C VAL A 34 -10.50 -5.06 -2.65
N HIS A 35 -10.42 -4.52 -1.46
CA HIS A 35 -9.71 -5.13 -0.33
C HIS A 35 -10.48 -4.92 0.96
N SER A 36 -10.22 -5.76 1.96
CA SER A 36 -10.89 -5.71 3.26
C SER A 36 -9.88 -5.54 4.40
N ASP A 37 -10.39 -5.33 5.60
CA ASP A 37 -9.63 -5.48 6.83
C ASP A 37 -9.47 -6.96 7.21
N VAL A 38 -8.64 -7.23 8.20
CA VAL A 38 -8.44 -8.56 8.80
C VAL A 38 -8.42 -8.46 10.32
N MET A 39 -8.87 -9.51 11.00
CA MET A 39 -8.60 -9.73 12.42
C MET A 39 -7.22 -10.35 12.58
N ILE A 40 -6.38 -9.77 13.42
CA ILE A 40 -5.06 -10.32 13.74
C ILE A 40 -5.23 -11.38 14.83
N THR A 41 -4.68 -12.56 14.62
CA THR A 41 -4.71 -13.66 15.59
C THR A 41 -3.32 -14.21 15.85
N ASP A 42 -3.20 -14.95 16.96
CA ASP A 42 -2.06 -15.82 17.21
C ASP A 42 -2.19 -17.16 16.42
N GLU A 43 -1.25 -18.05 16.63
CA GLU A 43 -1.23 -19.39 16.00
C GLU A 43 -2.48 -20.24 16.36
N SER A 44 -3.10 -19.98 17.50
CA SER A 44 -4.30 -20.67 18.01
C SER A 44 -5.61 -20.02 17.57
N LEU A 45 -5.56 -18.98 16.72
CA LEU A 45 -6.69 -18.16 16.31
C LEU A 45 -7.31 -17.32 17.45
N THR A 46 -6.57 -17.07 18.54
CA THR A 46 -6.98 -16.09 19.55
C THR A 46 -6.81 -14.69 18.99
N ILE A 47 -7.86 -13.87 19.07
CA ILE A 47 -7.87 -12.51 18.50
C ILE A 47 -6.91 -11.62 19.31
N LEU A 48 -5.92 -11.05 18.65
CA LEU A 48 -4.97 -10.07 19.18
C LEU A 48 -5.41 -8.63 18.85
N SER A 49 -6.09 -8.46 17.71
CA SER A 49 -6.69 -7.19 17.31
C SER A 49 -7.85 -7.44 16.32
N ASP A 50 -8.95 -6.71 16.49
CA ASP A 50 -10.12 -6.78 15.61
C ASP A 50 -9.89 -6.11 14.25
N SER A 51 -8.79 -5.35 14.08
CA SER A 51 -8.48 -4.61 12.87
C SER A 51 -6.98 -4.48 12.69
N PHE A 52 -6.48 -4.87 11.54
CA PHE A 52 -5.09 -4.62 11.15
C PHE A 52 -4.81 -3.13 10.98
N TYR A 53 -5.71 -2.38 10.37
CA TYR A 53 -5.48 -0.96 10.12
C TYR A 53 -5.41 -0.15 11.42
N THR A 54 -6.26 -0.45 12.38
CA THR A 54 -6.18 0.13 13.73
C THR A 54 -4.87 -0.24 14.41
N TYR A 55 -4.47 -1.50 14.36
CA TYR A 55 -3.22 -2.00 14.93
C TYR A 55 -1.99 -1.35 14.26
N ALA A 56 -1.98 -1.27 12.95
CA ALA A 56 -0.89 -0.68 12.18
C ALA A 56 -0.88 0.85 12.21
N GLY A 57 -1.97 1.51 12.63
CA GLY A 57 -2.15 2.97 12.58
C GLY A 57 -2.19 3.49 11.15
N LEU A 58 -2.87 2.77 10.27
CA LEU A 58 -3.10 3.09 8.87
C LEU A 58 -4.58 3.43 8.64
N GLU A 59 -4.86 4.21 7.61
CA GLU A 59 -6.21 4.57 7.19
C GLU A 59 -6.42 4.10 5.73
N PRO A 60 -7.08 2.95 5.52
CA PRO A 60 -7.25 2.35 4.19
C PRO A 60 -8.10 3.20 3.24
N THR A 61 -8.93 4.09 3.77
CA THR A 61 -9.77 5.02 2.99
C THR A 61 -8.98 6.23 2.47
N LYS A 62 -7.79 6.52 2.98
CA LYS A 62 -6.88 7.53 2.45
C LYS A 62 -6.15 6.98 1.22
N SER A 63 -6.89 6.77 0.16
CA SER A 63 -6.45 6.11 -1.08
C SER A 63 -6.09 7.10 -2.20
N ASN A 64 -5.69 8.35 -1.88
CA ASN A 64 -5.13 9.21 -2.91
C ASN A 64 -3.78 8.65 -3.38
N LEU A 65 -3.47 8.84 -4.65
CA LEU A 65 -2.31 8.23 -5.31
C LEU A 65 -0.99 8.55 -4.59
N SER A 66 -0.80 9.79 -4.13
CA SER A 66 0.42 10.20 -3.40
C SER A 66 0.61 9.40 -2.10
N SER A 67 -0.46 9.18 -1.34
CA SER A 67 -0.40 8.38 -0.11
C SER A 67 -0.17 6.90 -0.41
N LEU A 68 -0.80 6.37 -1.46
CA LEU A 68 -0.63 4.97 -1.88
C LEU A 68 0.79 4.67 -2.38
N VAL A 69 1.47 5.65 -2.99
CA VAL A 69 2.88 5.50 -3.37
C VAL A 69 3.78 5.43 -2.16
N MET A 70 3.43 6.10 -1.06
CA MET A 70 4.28 6.21 0.13
C MET A 70 4.03 5.13 1.17
N ASP A 71 2.80 4.60 1.25
CA ASP A 71 2.42 3.55 2.20
C ASP A 71 1.59 2.46 1.51
N ASN A 72 2.01 1.21 1.66
CA ASN A 72 1.18 0.08 1.28
C ASN A 72 0.02 -0.08 2.29
N VAL A 73 -1.19 0.13 1.82
CA VAL A 73 -2.40 -0.12 2.60
C VAL A 73 -3.07 -1.45 2.22
N PHE A 74 -2.53 -2.14 1.22
CA PHE A 74 -3.11 -3.39 0.74
C PHE A 74 -2.53 -4.58 1.51
N ILE A 75 -3.39 -5.54 1.78
CA ILE A 75 -3.03 -6.84 2.34
C ILE A 75 -3.39 -7.87 1.27
N GLY A 76 -2.40 -8.55 0.69
CA GLY A 76 -2.56 -9.39 -0.50
C GLY A 76 -3.70 -10.38 -0.43
N CYS A 77 -3.81 -11.12 0.69
CA CYS A 77 -4.85 -12.13 0.90
C CYS A 77 -6.27 -11.56 1.10
N THR A 78 -6.43 -10.22 1.19
CA THR A 78 -7.74 -9.55 1.24
C THR A 78 -8.18 -8.99 -0.10
N MET A 79 -7.41 -9.16 -1.17
CA MET A 79 -7.66 -8.50 -2.45
C MET A 79 -8.42 -9.38 -3.42
N LEU A 80 -9.49 -8.83 -3.99
CA LEU A 80 -10.16 -9.38 -5.16
C LEU A 80 -10.17 -8.31 -6.26
N TRP A 81 -9.79 -8.69 -7.48
CA TRP A 81 -9.81 -7.80 -8.64
C TRP A 81 -10.55 -8.43 -9.82
N ASN A 82 -11.03 -7.57 -10.70
CA ASN A 82 -11.79 -8.03 -11.86
C ASN A 82 -10.86 -8.41 -13.03
N LYS A 83 -11.48 -9.04 -14.07
CA LYS A 83 -10.75 -9.46 -15.24
C LYS A 83 -10.05 -8.31 -15.96
N LYS A 84 -10.66 -7.12 -16.00
CA LYS A 84 -10.06 -5.96 -16.68
C LYS A 84 -8.77 -5.49 -16.03
N LEU A 85 -8.70 -5.50 -14.69
CA LEU A 85 -7.44 -5.24 -14.01
C LEU A 85 -6.45 -6.39 -14.28
N ASN A 86 -6.90 -7.64 -14.22
CA ASN A 86 -6.05 -8.79 -14.50
C ASN A 86 -5.40 -8.74 -15.87
N ASP A 87 -6.15 -8.32 -16.88
CA ASP A 87 -5.68 -8.28 -18.27
C ASP A 87 -4.57 -7.23 -18.50
N ILE A 88 -4.41 -6.25 -17.61
CA ILE A 88 -3.35 -5.23 -17.67
C ILE A 88 -2.21 -5.46 -16.69
N LEU A 89 -2.32 -6.44 -15.80
CA LEU A 89 -1.29 -6.81 -14.82
C LEU A 89 -0.32 -7.86 -15.38
N ASP A 90 0.11 -7.74 -16.63
CA ASP A 90 0.89 -8.77 -17.34
C ASP A 90 2.26 -9.05 -16.74
N PHE A 91 2.78 -8.17 -15.89
CA PHE A 91 4.11 -8.36 -15.29
C PHE A 91 4.27 -7.61 -13.96
N PHE A 92 5.18 -8.13 -13.15
CA PHE A 92 5.68 -7.44 -11.97
C PHE A 92 7.09 -6.92 -12.29
N PRO A 93 7.30 -5.59 -12.31
CA PRO A 93 8.63 -5.05 -12.59
C PRO A 93 9.60 -5.36 -11.44
N GLU A 94 10.88 -5.42 -11.76
CA GLU A 94 11.95 -5.70 -10.78
C GLU A 94 11.91 -4.78 -9.55
N HIS A 95 11.43 -3.53 -9.72
CA HIS A 95 11.32 -2.55 -8.65
C HIS A 95 9.93 -2.50 -8.00
N ALA A 96 9.04 -3.46 -8.27
CA ALA A 96 7.82 -3.63 -7.48
C ALA A 96 8.20 -4.11 -6.07
N LEU A 97 7.83 -3.33 -5.07
CA LEU A 97 8.22 -3.61 -3.68
C LEU A 97 7.47 -4.82 -3.12
N MET A 98 6.17 -4.91 -3.43
CA MET A 98 5.29 -6.01 -3.05
C MET A 98 4.21 -6.19 -4.13
N HIS A 99 3.77 -7.43 -4.34
CA HIS A 99 2.77 -7.75 -5.37
C HIS A 99 1.41 -7.08 -5.10
N ASP A 100 0.97 -7.05 -3.85
CA ASP A 100 -0.27 -6.39 -3.42
C ASP A 100 -0.21 -4.87 -3.61
N TRP A 101 0.92 -4.27 -3.28
CA TRP A 101 1.14 -2.85 -3.49
C TRP A 101 1.13 -2.47 -4.97
N TRP A 102 1.77 -3.29 -5.80
CA TRP A 102 1.78 -3.11 -7.25
C TRP A 102 0.37 -3.19 -7.84
N ILE A 103 -0.41 -4.22 -7.47
CA ILE A 103 -1.79 -4.40 -7.92
C ILE A 103 -2.65 -3.21 -7.50
N GLY A 104 -2.53 -2.78 -6.24
CA GLY A 104 -3.27 -1.64 -5.71
C GLY A 104 -2.94 -0.32 -6.40
N LEU A 105 -1.64 -0.02 -6.62
CA LEU A 105 -1.19 1.16 -7.36
C LEU A 105 -1.66 1.14 -8.81
N SER A 106 -1.54 0.01 -9.49
CA SER A 106 -2.03 -0.16 -10.86
C SER A 106 -3.51 0.17 -10.94
N SER A 107 -4.32 -0.40 -10.05
CA SER A 107 -5.77 -0.10 -10.01
C SER A 107 -6.07 1.36 -9.69
N ALA A 108 -5.31 2.00 -8.78
CA ALA A 108 -5.47 3.41 -8.44
C ALA A 108 -5.17 4.34 -9.62
N VAL A 109 -4.27 3.93 -10.51
CA VAL A 109 -3.85 4.71 -11.69
C VAL A 109 -4.84 4.58 -12.83
N VAL A 110 -5.22 3.35 -13.20
CA VAL A 110 -6.02 3.09 -14.41
C VAL A 110 -7.47 2.71 -14.14
N GLY A 111 -7.89 2.67 -12.87
CA GLY A 111 -9.22 2.18 -12.49
C GLY A 111 -9.71 2.69 -11.15
N LYS A 112 -10.30 1.80 -10.36
CA LYS A 112 -10.84 2.11 -9.02
C LYS A 112 -10.38 1.12 -7.96
N VAL A 113 -10.15 1.64 -6.76
CA VAL A 113 -9.90 0.89 -5.54
C VAL A 113 -11.12 1.00 -4.63
N GLY A 114 -11.63 -0.12 -4.16
CA GLY A 114 -12.70 -0.19 -3.17
C GLY A 114 -12.21 -0.77 -1.85
N TYR A 115 -12.72 -0.25 -0.73
CA TYR A 115 -12.43 -0.76 0.60
C TYR A 115 -13.70 -1.29 1.26
N ILE A 116 -13.62 -2.50 1.82
CA ILE A 116 -14.69 -3.14 2.58
C ILE A 116 -14.37 -2.93 4.07
N CYS A 117 -15.18 -2.10 4.73
CA CYS A 117 -14.96 -1.66 6.12
C CYS A 117 -15.38 -2.73 7.15
N CYS A 118 -14.95 -3.98 6.93
CA CYS A 118 -15.06 -5.04 7.92
C CYS A 118 -13.99 -6.10 7.67
N PRO A 119 -13.48 -6.75 8.72
CA PRO A 119 -12.57 -7.88 8.56
C PRO A 119 -13.33 -9.08 7.99
N LEU A 120 -12.73 -9.74 7.01
CA LEU A 120 -13.32 -10.90 6.33
C LEU A 120 -12.49 -12.17 6.51
N MET A 121 -11.45 -12.11 7.35
CA MET A 121 -10.59 -13.25 7.64
C MET A 121 -9.81 -13.04 8.94
N TYR A 122 -9.31 -14.14 9.49
CA TYR A 122 -8.29 -14.14 10.54
C TYR A 122 -6.91 -14.22 9.89
N TYR A 123 -6.09 -13.21 10.16
CA TYR A 123 -4.70 -13.13 9.74
C TYR A 123 -3.80 -13.69 10.84
N ARG A 124 -3.26 -14.86 10.62
CA ARG A 124 -2.48 -15.57 11.62
C ARG A 124 -1.05 -15.03 11.71
N GLN A 125 -0.65 -14.61 12.91
CA GLN A 125 0.70 -14.18 13.20
C GLN A 125 1.53 -15.36 13.71
N HIS A 126 2.66 -15.60 13.07
CA HIS A 126 3.69 -16.53 13.55
C HIS A 126 5.07 -15.92 13.29
N GLY A 127 6.12 -16.47 13.92
CA GLY A 127 7.47 -15.89 13.88
C GLY A 127 8.10 -15.72 12.50
N ASN A 128 7.53 -16.34 11.46
CA ASN A 128 8.04 -16.36 10.09
C ASN A 128 7.25 -15.46 9.13
N ASN A 129 6.28 -14.66 9.60
CA ASN A 129 5.54 -13.75 8.71
C ASN A 129 6.48 -12.73 8.08
N THR A 130 6.40 -12.56 6.77
CA THR A 130 7.24 -11.61 5.99
C THR A 130 6.99 -10.18 6.44
N VAL A 131 5.72 -9.84 6.77
CA VAL A 131 5.30 -8.56 7.34
C VAL A 131 4.43 -8.85 8.55
N GLY A 132 5.05 -9.03 9.71
CA GLY A 132 4.34 -9.14 10.98
C GLY A 132 4.13 -7.77 11.62
N ALA A 133 3.03 -7.60 12.33
CA ALA A 133 2.83 -6.46 13.21
C ALA A 133 3.83 -6.57 14.38
N LYS A 134 4.93 -5.81 14.35
CA LYS A 134 5.94 -5.82 15.40
C LYS A 134 5.53 -4.90 16.54
N GLU A 135 5.37 -5.44 17.75
CA GLU A 135 5.35 -4.65 18.98
C GLU A 135 6.64 -3.84 19.12
N LYS A 136 6.49 -2.58 19.52
CA LYS A 136 7.63 -1.68 19.77
C LYS A 136 8.31 -2.08 21.09
N ALA A 137 9.34 -2.92 21.02
CA ALA A 137 10.26 -3.08 22.15
C ALA A 137 11.29 -1.96 22.13
N TYR A 138 11.28 -1.13 23.15
CA TYR A 138 12.32 -0.12 23.40
C TYR A 138 13.46 -0.77 24.18
N SER A 139 14.65 -0.90 23.60
CA SER A 139 15.86 -1.29 24.32
C SER A 139 17.08 -0.48 23.91
N ALA A 140 18.05 -0.35 24.83
CA ALA A 140 19.19 0.56 24.84
C ALA A 140 20.28 0.40 23.75
N ALA A 141 20.10 -0.46 22.73
CA ALA A 141 20.93 -0.53 21.55
C ALA A 141 20.71 0.64 20.56
N TYR A 142 20.20 1.75 21.06
CA TYR A 142 19.54 2.83 20.30
C TYR A 142 20.49 3.74 19.49
N PHE A 143 21.77 3.83 19.82
CA PHE A 143 22.65 4.82 19.15
C PHE A 143 23.37 4.31 17.90
N SER A 144 23.79 3.06 17.86
CA SER A 144 24.38 2.48 16.64
C SER A 144 23.29 2.11 15.60
N SER A 145 22.04 1.94 16.04
CA SER A 145 20.88 1.70 15.17
C SER A 145 20.41 2.96 14.42
N LYS A 146 20.68 4.17 14.92
CA LYS A 146 20.20 5.42 14.28
C LYS A 146 20.72 5.65 12.87
N LEU A 147 22.01 5.45 12.62
CA LEU A 147 22.59 5.62 11.27
C LEU A 147 22.07 4.55 10.30
N ARG A 148 21.98 3.29 10.74
CA ARG A 148 21.35 2.22 9.94
C ARG A 148 19.88 2.50 9.68
N THR A 149 19.15 2.99 10.66
CA THR A 149 17.73 3.37 10.56
C THR A 149 17.53 4.51 9.54
N ILE A 150 18.40 5.53 9.54
CA ILE A 150 18.35 6.65 8.59
C ILE A 150 18.63 6.17 7.17
N GLN A 151 19.68 5.37 6.98
CA GLN A 151 20.01 4.80 5.67
C GLN A 151 18.88 3.89 5.14
N GLN A 152 18.30 3.06 6.01
CA GLN A 152 17.18 2.19 5.65
C GLN A 152 15.93 2.99 5.30
N LEU A 153 15.60 4.02 6.06
CA LEU A 153 14.48 4.92 5.76
C LEU A 153 14.68 5.60 4.39
N ARG A 154 15.87 6.14 4.14
CA ARG A 154 16.18 6.75 2.85
C ARG A 154 16.08 5.75 1.69
N ALA A 155 16.58 4.53 1.86
CA ALA A 155 16.47 3.47 0.87
C ALA A 155 14.99 3.12 0.59
N ASN A 156 14.16 3.03 1.64
CA ASN A 156 12.73 2.77 1.49
C ASN A 156 12.00 3.89 0.73
N TYR A 157 12.35 5.16 0.95
CA TYR A 157 11.77 6.27 0.16
C TYR A 157 12.19 6.20 -1.30
N LEU A 158 13.48 5.97 -1.57
CA LEU A 158 13.97 5.83 -2.94
C LEU A 158 13.29 4.67 -3.67
N ALA A 159 13.05 3.57 -2.97
CA ALA A 159 12.34 2.43 -3.52
C ALA A 159 10.87 2.76 -3.87
N CYS A 160 10.17 3.54 -3.03
CA CYS A 160 8.82 4.05 -3.35
C CYS A 160 8.83 4.92 -4.61
N PHE A 161 9.83 5.80 -4.76
CA PHE A 161 9.96 6.65 -5.95
C PHE A 161 10.30 5.85 -7.21
N GLN A 162 11.14 4.82 -7.10
CA GLN A 162 11.43 3.90 -8.20
C GLN A 162 10.17 3.13 -8.62
N GLN A 163 9.41 2.61 -7.66
CA GLN A 163 8.14 1.95 -7.94
C GLN A 163 7.15 2.90 -8.63
N ALA A 164 7.05 4.17 -8.19
CA ALA A 164 6.24 5.19 -8.87
C ALA A 164 6.67 5.40 -10.32
N GLY A 165 7.98 5.38 -10.59
CA GLY A 165 8.53 5.45 -11.96
C GLY A 165 8.14 4.26 -12.82
N CYS A 166 8.12 3.06 -12.24
CA CYS A 166 7.65 1.86 -12.93
C CYS A 166 6.15 1.96 -13.27
N VAL A 167 5.32 2.44 -12.32
CA VAL A 167 3.89 2.65 -12.54
C VAL A 167 3.65 3.69 -13.64
N LEU A 168 4.36 4.82 -13.59
CA LEU A 168 4.25 5.88 -14.60
C LEU A 168 4.55 5.36 -16.00
N LYS A 169 5.62 4.57 -16.14
CA LYS A 169 6.04 3.97 -17.42
C LYS A 169 5.08 2.87 -17.89
N ALA A 170 4.64 2.00 -16.99
CA ALA A 170 3.79 0.86 -17.33
C ALA A 170 2.42 1.28 -17.87
N TYR A 171 1.89 2.41 -17.36
CA TYR A 171 0.55 2.89 -17.70
C TYR A 171 0.55 4.23 -18.42
N GLU A 172 1.65 4.56 -19.12
CA GLU A 172 1.75 5.75 -19.96
C GLU A 172 0.63 5.77 -21.00
N GLY A 173 -0.07 6.90 -21.10
CA GLY A 173 -1.23 7.05 -22.00
C GLY A 173 -2.51 6.35 -21.55
N GLN A 174 -2.51 5.61 -20.43
CA GLN A 174 -3.70 4.94 -19.87
C GLN A 174 -4.24 5.64 -18.61
N MET A 175 -3.51 6.59 -18.05
CA MET A 175 -3.90 7.36 -16.87
C MET A 175 -4.32 8.78 -17.24
N ASP A 176 -5.12 9.40 -16.37
CA ASP A 176 -5.43 10.82 -16.51
C ASP A 176 -4.20 11.71 -16.26
N GLU A 177 -4.27 12.96 -16.73
CA GLU A 177 -3.14 13.89 -16.67
C GLU A 177 -2.78 14.27 -15.24
N ASP A 178 -3.75 14.36 -14.33
CA ASP A 178 -3.50 14.70 -12.93
C ASP A 178 -2.65 13.60 -12.25
N LYS A 179 -2.98 12.33 -12.48
CA LYS A 179 -2.20 11.19 -11.95
C LYS A 179 -0.80 11.14 -12.56
N SER A 180 -0.69 11.40 -13.87
CA SER A 180 0.60 11.47 -14.56
C SER A 180 1.49 12.56 -13.96
N GLN A 181 0.94 13.75 -13.70
CA GLN A 181 1.65 14.86 -13.06
C GLN A 181 2.10 14.52 -11.63
N VAL A 182 1.23 13.88 -10.84
CA VAL A 182 1.57 13.44 -9.47
C VAL A 182 2.74 12.45 -9.49
N LEU A 183 2.65 11.39 -10.29
CA LEU A 183 3.72 10.40 -10.40
C LEU A 183 5.01 11.01 -10.95
N GLY A 184 4.93 11.84 -11.98
CA GLY A 184 6.08 12.55 -12.54
C GLY A 184 6.76 13.46 -11.52
N ALA A 185 5.98 14.16 -10.68
CA ALA A 185 6.53 14.94 -9.58
C ALA A 185 7.25 14.08 -8.54
N ILE A 186 6.66 12.94 -8.15
CA ILE A 186 7.25 11.99 -7.18
C ILE A 186 8.58 11.46 -7.70
N VAL A 187 8.64 11.02 -8.95
CA VAL A 187 9.85 10.45 -9.58
C VAL A 187 11.00 11.47 -9.62
N GLN A 188 10.70 12.74 -9.76
CA GLN A 188 11.71 13.80 -9.81
C GLN A 188 12.23 14.24 -8.44
N ILE A 189 11.55 13.92 -7.33
CA ILE A 189 11.93 14.35 -5.97
C ILE A 189 13.42 14.11 -5.65
N PRO A 190 14.02 12.94 -5.91
CA PRO A 190 15.42 12.70 -5.57
C PRO A 190 16.42 13.63 -6.24
N SER A 191 16.10 14.13 -7.43
CA SER A 191 16.96 15.02 -8.22
C SER A 191 16.75 16.51 -7.95
N MET A 192 15.69 16.87 -7.19
CA MET A 192 15.36 18.26 -6.92
C MET A 192 16.27 18.89 -5.85
N PRO A 193 16.57 20.21 -5.93
CA PRO A 193 17.13 20.97 -4.80
C PRO A 193 16.20 20.92 -3.58
N LYS A 194 16.77 20.94 -2.37
CA LYS A 194 16.02 20.77 -1.10
C LYS A 194 14.76 21.63 -0.98
N VAL A 195 14.84 22.92 -1.32
CA VAL A 195 13.69 23.84 -1.23
C VAL A 195 12.57 23.40 -2.16
N LYS A 196 12.89 23.11 -3.42
CA LYS A 196 11.92 22.67 -4.44
C LYS A 196 11.31 21.33 -4.06
N ARG A 197 12.10 20.42 -3.47
CA ARG A 197 11.66 19.13 -2.97
C ARG A 197 10.57 19.26 -1.90
N VAL A 198 10.82 20.09 -0.88
CA VAL A 198 9.84 20.36 0.19
C VAL A 198 8.56 20.98 -0.38
N GLN A 199 8.67 21.94 -1.29
CA GLN A 199 7.50 22.54 -1.96
C GLN A 199 6.70 21.49 -2.75
N THR A 200 7.36 20.59 -3.47
CA THR A 200 6.72 19.51 -4.25
C THR A 200 6.01 18.53 -3.34
N ILE A 201 6.65 18.09 -2.25
CA ILE A 201 6.05 17.19 -1.25
C ILE A 201 4.76 17.81 -0.67
N HIS A 202 4.79 19.10 -0.32
CA HIS A 202 3.60 19.80 0.20
C HIS A 202 2.53 19.99 -0.87
N LYS A 203 2.90 20.41 -2.09
CA LYS A 203 1.95 20.66 -3.20
C LYS A 203 1.14 19.42 -3.55
N TYR A 204 1.77 18.25 -3.61
CA TYR A 204 1.14 17.01 -4.01
C TYR A 204 0.78 16.09 -2.83
N HIS A 205 0.89 16.58 -1.58
CA HIS A 205 0.59 15.83 -0.36
C HIS A 205 1.28 14.46 -0.29
N ILE A 206 2.56 14.43 -0.67
CA ILE A 206 3.38 13.21 -0.70
C ILE A 206 3.90 12.92 0.70
N PHE A 207 3.06 12.37 1.57
CA PHE A 207 3.38 12.07 2.94
C PHE A 207 2.96 10.66 3.31
N ARG A 208 3.76 10.01 4.15
CA ARG A 208 3.33 8.81 4.84
C ARG A 208 2.19 9.11 5.81
N GLN A 209 1.35 8.13 6.05
CA GLN A 209 0.18 8.30 6.91
C GLN A 209 0.58 8.57 8.37
N LYS A 210 1.66 7.94 8.87
CA LYS A 210 2.15 8.12 10.23
C LYS A 210 2.83 9.50 10.41
N ARG A 211 2.30 10.33 11.32
CA ARG A 211 2.78 11.71 11.56
C ARG A 211 4.27 11.81 11.87
N ILE A 212 4.83 10.86 12.65
CA ILE A 212 6.26 10.84 13.00
C ILE A 212 7.15 10.66 11.77
N SER A 213 6.66 9.93 10.76
CA SER A 213 7.37 9.73 9.49
C SER A 213 7.46 11.02 8.67
N ARG A 214 6.48 11.92 8.74
CA ARG A 214 6.43 13.16 7.94
C ARG A 214 7.61 14.11 8.22
N PHE A 215 8.03 14.24 9.48
CA PHE A 215 9.23 15.05 9.82
C PHE A 215 10.51 14.41 9.28
N ALA A 216 10.61 13.08 9.37
CA ALA A 216 11.73 12.34 8.81
C ALA A 216 11.81 12.48 7.28
N GLU A 217 10.69 12.53 6.59
CA GLU A 217 10.59 12.73 5.14
C GLU A 217 11.26 14.04 4.70
N ILE A 218 10.90 15.14 5.35
CA ILE A 218 11.46 16.47 5.02
C ILE A 218 12.97 16.53 5.26
N LEU A 219 13.48 15.80 6.26
CA LEU A 219 14.89 15.81 6.64
C LEU A 219 15.75 14.80 5.86
N LEU A 220 15.18 13.68 5.46
CA LEU A 220 15.91 12.53 4.90
C LEU A 220 15.87 12.45 3.38
N ILE A 221 14.88 13.04 2.77
CA ILE A 221 14.75 13.16 1.33
C ILE A 221 15.39 14.46 0.89
#